data_7ddd49ac239c0c099341a56bbee997fb
#
_entry.id   7ddd49ac239c0c099341a56bbee997fb
#
_cell.length_a   1.000
_cell.length_b   1.000
_cell.length_c   1.000
_cell.angle_alpha   90.00
_cell.angle_beta   90.00
_cell.angle_gamma   90.00
#
_symmetry.space_group_name_H-M   'P 1'
#
loop_
_entity.id
_entity.type
_entity.pdbx_description
1 polymer ?
#
loop_
_entity_poly.entity_id
_entity_poly.type
_entity_poly.pdbx_seq_one_letter_code
_entity_poly.pdbx_strand_id
1 'polypeptide(L)'
;MAYGILNDAGSLIATFVVPMTIRSNQPMFVSDTLSLKRALYQRAAQRWELETKLAPQNNTAHELMTNLIVKGFSQTFKILMPQNMGAKNSRTATPDITVKTTTAATNTQIPLQGVGANSPHIGKVIPMGTFINFGGVGKVYMLTQSITLNVETMTAYIYPALRTQAAQGAIMYYKDDVKMNVKYDTD
;
A
#
# COMPACT_ATOMS: atom_id res chain seq x y z
N MET A 1 -15.75 7.69 3.20
CA MET A 1 -15.46 6.46 2.43
C MET A 1 -15.15 5.35 3.40
N ALA A 2 -15.59 4.15 3.09
CA ALA A 2 -15.42 3.00 3.96
C ALA A 2 -14.18 2.21 3.49
N TYR A 3 -13.33 1.83 4.43
CA TYR A 3 -12.22 0.91 4.22
C TYR A 3 -12.64 -0.45 4.78
N GLY A 4 -12.16 -1.53 4.20
CA GLY A 4 -12.58 -2.82 4.69
C GLY A 4 -12.15 -3.99 3.83
N ILE A 5 -12.83 -5.11 4.03
CA ILE A 5 -12.60 -6.36 3.33
C ILE A 5 -13.34 -6.34 2.00
N LEU A 6 -12.66 -6.81 0.96
CA LEU A 6 -13.20 -6.94 -0.39
C LEU A 6 -13.51 -8.42 -0.70
N ASN A 7 -14.56 -8.67 -1.48
CA ASN A 7 -14.79 -9.96 -2.09
C ASN A 7 -13.83 -10.17 -3.28
N ASP A 8 -13.90 -11.33 -3.93
CA ASP A 8 -13.04 -11.65 -5.07
C ASP A 8 -13.32 -10.76 -6.29
N ALA A 9 -14.55 -10.29 -6.44
CA ALA A 9 -14.94 -9.31 -7.46
C ALA A 9 -14.42 -7.89 -7.17
N GLY A 10 -13.87 -7.65 -5.98
CA GLY A 10 -13.34 -6.34 -5.56
C GLY A 10 -14.36 -5.39 -4.96
N SER A 11 -15.57 -5.88 -4.65
CA SER A 11 -16.59 -5.11 -3.95
C SER A 11 -16.38 -5.17 -2.44
N LEU A 12 -16.70 -4.06 -1.76
CA LEU A 12 -16.57 -3.96 -0.31
C LEU A 12 -17.68 -4.76 0.37
N ILE A 13 -17.33 -5.75 1.18
CA ILE A 13 -18.27 -6.61 1.92
C ILE A 13 -18.35 -6.31 3.41
N ALA A 14 -17.28 -5.77 3.98
CA ALA A 14 -17.27 -5.37 5.38
C ALA A 14 -16.39 -4.16 5.58
N THR A 15 -16.80 -3.26 6.47
CA THR A 15 -16.09 -2.03 6.79
C THR A 15 -15.34 -2.17 8.11
N PHE A 16 -14.17 -1.52 8.19
CA PHE A 16 -13.41 -1.41 9.41
C PHE A 16 -13.92 -0.28 10.30
N VAL A 17 -13.85 -0.49 11.61
CA VAL A 17 -14.08 0.55 12.60
C VAL A 17 -12.78 1.29 12.90
N VAL A 18 -12.85 2.58 13.04
CA VAL A 18 -11.73 3.39 13.53
C VAL A 18 -11.76 3.47 15.06
N PRO A 19 -10.61 3.48 15.75
CA PRO A 19 -9.26 3.50 15.21
C PRO A 19 -8.78 2.13 14.72
N MET A 20 -7.91 2.14 13.70
CA MET A 20 -7.19 0.95 13.27
C MET A 20 -5.68 1.19 13.43
N THR A 21 -4.95 0.14 13.74
CA THR A 21 -3.51 0.19 13.90
C THR A 21 -2.83 -0.47 12.72
N ILE A 22 -1.88 0.23 12.11
CA ILE A 22 -1.03 -0.30 11.04
C ILE A 22 0.41 -0.28 11.54
N ARG A 23 1.05 -1.45 11.53
CA ARG A 23 2.43 -1.60 11.96
C ARG A 23 3.27 -2.11 10.79
N SER A 24 4.51 -1.64 10.71
CA SER A 24 5.52 -2.23 9.83
C SER A 24 6.37 -3.18 10.66
N ASN A 25 6.27 -4.46 10.38
CA ASN A 25 7.11 -5.47 11.02
C ASN A 25 8.25 -5.83 10.06
N GLN A 26 9.47 -5.64 10.54
CA GLN A 26 10.68 -5.97 9.82
C GLN A 26 11.61 -6.77 10.73
N PRO A 27 11.83 -8.06 10.45
CA PRO A 27 12.71 -8.89 11.26
C PRO A 27 14.13 -8.30 11.28
N MET A 28 14.64 -8.05 12.48
CA MET A 28 16.00 -7.60 12.72
C MET A 28 16.73 -8.63 13.59
N PHE A 29 17.94 -8.96 13.19
CA PHE A 29 18.85 -9.75 14.02
C PHE A 29 19.85 -8.81 14.67
N VAL A 30 19.95 -8.91 15.99
CA VAL A 30 20.92 -8.16 16.79
C VAL A 30 21.96 -9.15 17.25
N SER A 31 23.22 -8.88 16.97
CA SER A 31 24.35 -9.63 17.49
C SER A 31 25.27 -8.69 18.24
N ASP A 32 25.50 -8.96 19.52
CA ASP A 32 26.47 -8.25 20.32
C ASP A 32 27.81 -9.00 20.26
N THR A 33 28.87 -8.34 19.81
CA THR A 33 30.21 -8.93 19.81
C THR A 33 30.88 -8.79 21.18
N LEU A 34 31.87 -9.63 21.47
CA LEU A 34 32.69 -9.56 22.69
C LEU A 34 33.33 -8.18 22.90
N SER A 35 33.50 -7.40 21.84
CA SER A 35 34.01 -6.01 21.90
C SER A 35 32.93 -4.96 22.15
N LEU A 36 31.73 -5.37 22.60
CA LEU A 36 30.54 -4.50 22.81
C LEU A 36 30.09 -3.73 21.57
N LYS A 37 30.52 -4.13 20.37
CA LYS A 37 29.99 -3.60 19.14
C LYS A 37 28.72 -4.34 18.75
N ARG A 38 27.64 -3.57 18.60
CA ARG A 38 26.34 -4.08 18.20
C ARG A 38 26.28 -4.15 16.68
N ALA A 39 26.15 -5.34 16.13
CA ALA A 39 25.86 -5.54 14.72
C ALA A 39 24.36 -5.73 14.52
N LEU A 40 23.74 -4.88 13.70
CA LEU A 40 22.34 -4.98 13.31
C LEU A 40 22.28 -5.54 11.89
N TYR A 41 21.64 -6.67 11.73
CA TYR A 41 21.33 -7.23 10.40
C TYR A 41 19.82 -7.18 10.17
N GLN A 42 19.43 -6.37 9.21
CA GLN A 42 18.03 -6.19 8.83
C GLN A 42 17.73 -6.99 7.57
N ARG A 43 16.80 -7.94 7.65
CA ARG A 43 16.34 -8.65 6.45
C ARG A 43 15.39 -7.77 5.65
N ALA A 44 15.43 -7.91 4.32
CA ALA A 44 14.54 -7.21 3.39
C ALA A 44 13.06 -7.65 3.47
N ALA A 45 12.72 -8.55 4.40
CA ALA A 45 11.39 -9.11 4.58
C ALA A 45 10.52 -8.23 5.49
N GLN A 46 10.04 -7.10 4.98
CA GLN A 46 9.07 -6.27 5.69
C GLN A 46 7.64 -6.74 5.40
N ARG A 47 6.79 -6.80 6.43
CA ARG A 47 5.36 -7.02 6.32
C ARG A 47 4.57 -5.90 7.00
N TRP A 48 3.40 -5.59 6.45
CA TRP A 48 2.42 -4.75 7.12
C TRP A 48 1.52 -5.62 7.98
N GLU A 49 1.34 -5.23 9.22
CA GLU A 49 0.39 -5.83 10.17
C GLU A 49 -0.74 -4.83 10.40
N LEU A 50 -1.97 -5.32 10.31
CA LEU A 50 -3.16 -4.53 10.49
C LEU A 50 -3.99 -5.11 11.63
N GLU A 51 -4.21 -4.30 12.66
CA GLU A 51 -5.11 -4.62 13.76
C GLU A 51 -6.35 -3.72 13.66
N THR A 52 -7.52 -4.35 13.53
CA THR A 52 -8.77 -3.62 13.32
C THR A 52 -9.97 -4.41 13.79
N LYS A 53 -11.08 -3.72 14.03
CA LYS A 53 -12.38 -4.32 14.30
C LYS A 53 -13.30 -4.12 13.10
N LEU A 54 -14.16 -5.08 12.84
CA LEU A 54 -15.20 -4.93 11.83
C LEU A 54 -16.37 -4.15 12.42
N ALA A 55 -16.97 -3.29 11.61
CA ALA A 55 -18.24 -2.65 11.96
C ALA A 55 -19.35 -3.72 12.10
N PRO A 56 -20.35 -3.51 12.94
CA PRO A 56 -21.52 -4.39 12.98
C PRO A 56 -22.09 -4.58 11.58
N GLN A 57 -22.32 -5.82 11.18
CA GLN A 57 -22.81 -6.18 9.86
C GLN A 57 -24.27 -6.63 9.97
N ASN A 58 -25.08 -6.22 9.01
CA ASN A 58 -26.43 -6.73 8.84
C ASN A 58 -26.42 -7.96 7.91
N ASN A 59 -27.25 -8.01 6.89
CA ASN A 59 -27.43 -9.17 6.01
C ASN A 59 -26.20 -9.60 5.19
N THR A 60 -25.17 -8.77 5.07
CA THR A 60 -23.90 -9.11 4.38
C THR A 60 -22.94 -9.96 5.23
N ALA A 61 -23.28 -10.20 6.50
CA ALA A 61 -22.46 -11.01 7.39
C ALA A 61 -22.22 -12.44 6.86
N HIS A 62 -23.20 -13.03 6.19
CA HIS A 62 -23.06 -14.35 5.59
C HIS A 62 -22.01 -14.41 4.50
N GLU A 63 -21.96 -13.43 3.59
CA GLU A 63 -20.94 -13.36 2.54
C GLU A 63 -19.54 -13.21 3.13
N LEU A 64 -19.41 -12.34 4.14
CA LEU A 64 -18.15 -12.16 4.86
C LEU A 64 -17.72 -13.47 5.54
N MET A 65 -18.59 -14.08 6.33
CA MET A 65 -18.30 -15.33 7.06
C MET A 65 -17.94 -16.45 6.09
N THR A 66 -18.68 -16.59 4.99
CA THR A 66 -18.38 -17.58 3.96
C THR A 66 -16.99 -17.36 3.36
N ASN A 67 -16.64 -16.12 2.98
CA ASN A 67 -15.31 -15.80 2.48
C ASN A 67 -14.21 -16.10 3.50
N LEU A 68 -14.42 -15.76 4.76
CA LEU A 68 -13.45 -16.00 5.82
C LEU A 68 -13.27 -17.50 6.10
N ILE A 69 -14.35 -18.28 6.13
CA ILE A 69 -14.32 -19.72 6.37
C ILE A 69 -13.70 -20.45 5.19
N VAL A 70 -14.12 -20.13 3.96
CA VAL A 70 -13.64 -20.79 2.74
C VAL A 70 -12.16 -20.52 2.50
N LYS A 71 -11.71 -19.28 2.71
CA LYS A 71 -10.30 -18.90 2.54
C LYS A 71 -9.45 -19.38 3.71
N GLY A 72 -10.04 -19.48 4.89
CA GLY A 72 -9.34 -19.90 6.10
C GLY A 72 -8.01 -19.16 6.32
N PHE A 73 -7.11 -19.78 7.07
CA PHE A 73 -5.78 -19.21 7.35
C PHE A 73 -4.76 -19.44 6.23
N SER A 74 -5.09 -20.26 5.25
CA SER A 74 -4.15 -20.64 4.17
C SER A 74 -4.16 -19.69 2.97
N GLN A 75 -5.28 -19.01 2.72
CA GLN A 75 -5.45 -18.15 1.56
C GLN A 75 -5.39 -16.67 1.91
N THR A 76 -5.07 -15.86 0.90
CA THR A 76 -5.09 -14.40 1.03
C THR A 76 -6.47 -13.85 0.67
N PHE A 77 -6.87 -12.79 1.35
CA PHE A 77 -8.00 -11.97 0.96
C PHE A 77 -7.54 -10.52 0.71
N LYS A 78 -8.39 -9.75 0.04
CA LYS A 78 -8.06 -8.37 -0.31
C LYS A 78 -8.71 -7.41 0.67
N ILE A 79 -7.96 -6.41 1.06
CA ILE A 79 -8.49 -5.27 1.82
C ILE A 79 -8.25 -3.97 1.06
N LEU A 80 -9.14 -3.02 1.25
CA LEU A 80 -8.96 -1.65 0.79
C LEU A 80 -8.19 -0.88 1.88
N MET A 81 -7.01 -0.36 1.50
CA MET A 81 -6.13 0.33 2.44
C MET A 81 -6.68 1.69 2.84
N PRO A 82 -6.64 2.03 4.15
CA PRO A 82 -6.93 3.38 4.58
C PRO A 82 -5.86 4.34 4.07
N GLN A 83 -6.28 5.47 3.54
CA GLN A 83 -5.38 6.52 3.10
C GLN A 83 -5.39 7.68 4.10
N ASN A 84 -4.29 8.42 4.18
CA ASN A 84 -4.28 9.61 5.01
C ASN A 84 -5.26 10.67 4.48
N MET A 85 -5.68 11.60 5.34
CA MET A 85 -6.70 12.60 5.01
C MET A 85 -6.23 13.56 3.89
N GLY A 86 -4.94 13.85 3.82
CA GLY A 86 -4.35 14.69 2.76
C GLY A 86 -4.45 14.04 1.38
N ALA A 87 -4.26 12.73 1.29
CA ALA A 87 -4.44 11.99 0.04
C ALA A 87 -5.92 11.98 -0.40
N LYS A 88 -6.88 12.06 0.52
CA LYS A 88 -8.31 12.13 0.18
C LYS A 88 -8.65 13.35 -0.67
N ASN A 89 -8.12 14.50 -0.35
CA ASN A 89 -8.45 15.76 -1.05
C ASN A 89 -7.88 15.85 -2.47
N SER A 90 -6.85 15.07 -2.78
CA SER A 90 -6.29 15.01 -4.15
C SER A 90 -6.93 13.94 -5.05
N ARG A 91 -7.97 13.24 -4.57
CA ARG A 91 -8.54 12.07 -5.25
C ARG A 91 -9.55 12.36 -6.34
N THR A 92 -10.15 13.52 -6.36
CA THR A 92 -11.09 13.89 -7.42
C THR A 92 -10.33 14.20 -8.71
N ALA A 93 -10.48 13.32 -9.69
CA ALA A 93 -10.04 13.53 -11.07
C ALA A 93 -8.52 13.74 -11.26
N THR A 94 -7.65 13.15 -10.46
CA THR A 94 -6.21 13.16 -10.73
C THR A 94 -5.86 12.19 -11.85
N PRO A 95 -4.90 12.53 -12.76
CA PRO A 95 -4.49 11.65 -13.83
C PRO A 95 -3.86 10.36 -13.29
N ASP A 96 -3.92 9.31 -14.09
CA ASP A 96 -3.16 8.12 -13.80
C ASP A 96 -1.67 8.44 -13.92
N ILE A 97 -0.93 8.09 -12.87
CA ILE A 97 0.52 8.25 -12.83
C ILE A 97 1.13 6.90 -13.15
N THR A 98 2.05 6.87 -14.10
CA THR A 98 2.68 5.63 -14.54
C THR A 98 4.18 5.63 -14.25
N VAL A 99 4.75 4.44 -14.12
CA VAL A 99 6.19 4.24 -14.02
C VAL A 99 6.85 4.60 -15.34
N LYS A 100 7.83 5.51 -15.32
CA LYS A 100 8.49 6.02 -16.54
C LYS A 100 9.45 4.99 -17.13
N THR A 101 10.22 4.34 -16.28
CA THR A 101 11.20 3.32 -16.68
C THR A 101 11.12 2.13 -15.74
N THR A 102 11.33 0.94 -16.29
CA THR A 102 11.35 -0.29 -15.49
C THR A 102 12.33 -0.16 -14.34
N THR A 103 11.85 -0.37 -13.13
CA THR A 103 12.65 -0.25 -11.91
C THR A 103 12.79 -1.63 -11.27
N ALA A 104 14.03 -2.04 -11.05
CA ALA A 104 14.36 -3.36 -10.49
C ALA A 104 13.87 -3.50 -9.03
N ALA A 105 13.70 -4.75 -8.61
CA ALA A 105 13.47 -5.06 -7.19
C ALA A 105 14.60 -4.48 -6.31
N THR A 106 14.30 -4.27 -5.04
CA THR A 106 15.17 -3.67 -4.02
C THR A 106 15.37 -2.15 -4.10
N ASN A 107 14.92 -1.50 -5.17
CA ASN A 107 14.97 -0.04 -5.27
C ASN A 107 13.92 0.62 -4.36
N THR A 108 14.30 1.77 -3.82
CA THR A 108 13.43 2.65 -3.01
C THR A 108 13.01 3.91 -3.75
N GLN A 109 13.53 4.12 -4.96
CA GLN A 109 13.26 5.26 -5.82
C GLN A 109 12.70 4.77 -7.15
N ILE A 110 11.55 5.30 -7.54
CA ILE A 110 10.84 4.88 -8.74
C ILE A 110 10.57 6.12 -9.59
N PRO A 111 11.15 6.19 -10.79
CA PRO A 111 10.87 7.28 -11.71
C PRO A 111 9.45 7.16 -12.26
N LEU A 112 8.70 8.24 -12.13
CA LEU A 112 7.31 8.35 -12.60
C LEU A 112 7.23 9.26 -13.82
N GLN A 113 6.29 8.96 -14.70
CA GLN A 113 5.97 9.81 -15.83
C GLN A 113 5.31 11.09 -15.33
N GLY A 114 5.73 12.24 -15.88
CA GLY A 114 5.08 13.52 -15.62
C GLY A 114 3.64 13.54 -16.14
N VAL A 115 2.83 14.41 -15.59
CA VAL A 115 1.46 14.66 -16.07
C VAL A 115 1.50 15.50 -17.34
N GLY A 116 0.47 15.42 -18.19
CA GLY A 116 0.41 16.21 -19.41
C GLY A 116 0.49 17.72 -19.14
N ALA A 117 1.11 18.48 -20.06
CA ALA A 117 1.34 19.92 -19.91
C ALA A 117 0.06 20.76 -19.65
N ASN A 118 -1.09 20.29 -20.14
CA ASN A 118 -2.39 20.92 -19.93
C ASN A 118 -3.18 20.31 -18.77
N SER A 119 -2.55 19.50 -17.92
CA SER A 119 -3.25 18.86 -16.81
C SER A 119 -3.64 19.87 -15.73
N PRO A 120 -4.92 19.93 -15.30
CA PRO A 120 -5.36 20.80 -14.21
C PRO A 120 -4.82 20.35 -12.85
N HIS A 121 -3.97 19.33 -12.83
CA HIS A 121 -3.42 18.73 -11.62
C HIS A 121 -1.96 19.11 -11.37
N ILE A 122 -1.34 19.86 -12.27
CA ILE A 122 0.01 20.41 -12.08
C ILE A 122 0.05 21.20 -10.76
N GLY A 123 1.08 21.00 -9.96
CA GLY A 123 1.26 21.63 -8.65
C GLY A 123 0.50 20.96 -7.49
N LYS A 124 -0.41 20.00 -7.75
CA LYS A 124 -1.03 19.24 -6.66
C LYS A 124 -0.01 18.28 -6.04
N VAL A 125 -0.17 18.06 -4.75
CA VAL A 125 0.77 17.26 -3.95
C VAL A 125 0.12 15.95 -3.51
N ILE A 126 0.81 14.85 -3.72
CA ILE A 126 0.52 13.57 -3.06
C ILE A 126 1.37 13.56 -1.79
N PRO A 127 0.76 13.59 -0.60
CA PRO A 127 1.52 13.75 0.64
C PRO A 127 2.32 12.49 1.00
N MET A 128 3.42 12.69 1.71
CA MET A 128 4.14 11.60 2.38
C MET A 128 3.19 10.81 3.31
N GLY A 129 3.49 9.53 3.56
CA GLY A 129 2.63 8.64 4.33
C GLY A 129 1.44 8.07 3.52
N THR A 130 1.27 8.46 2.27
CA THR A 130 0.26 7.86 1.37
C THR A 130 0.68 6.43 1.03
N PHE A 131 -0.26 5.50 1.18
CA PHE A 131 -0.07 4.14 0.69
C PHE A 131 -0.25 4.08 -0.81
N ILE A 132 0.65 3.38 -1.47
CA ILE A 132 0.64 3.21 -2.92
C ILE A 132 0.85 1.75 -3.32
N ASN A 133 0.40 1.45 -4.52
CA ASN A 133 0.61 0.14 -5.14
C ASN A 133 0.92 0.37 -6.62
N PHE A 134 1.73 -0.51 -7.22
CA PHE A 134 1.98 -0.51 -8.66
C PHE A 134 1.20 -1.64 -9.32
N GLY A 135 0.64 -1.41 -10.50
CA GLY A 135 -0.19 -2.36 -11.23
C GLY A 135 0.41 -3.76 -11.28
N GLY A 136 -0.36 -4.76 -10.87
CA GLY A 136 0.04 -6.16 -10.85
C GLY A 136 0.92 -6.60 -9.68
N VAL A 137 1.34 -5.70 -8.80
CA VAL A 137 2.16 -6.00 -7.63
C VAL A 137 1.26 -6.02 -6.39
N GLY A 138 1.08 -7.19 -5.77
CA GLY A 138 0.22 -7.36 -4.57
C GLY A 138 0.80 -6.78 -3.27
N LYS A 139 1.93 -6.06 -3.34
CA LYS A 139 2.58 -5.40 -2.22
C LYS A 139 2.19 -3.94 -2.17
N VAL A 140 1.91 -3.44 -0.97
CA VAL A 140 1.67 -2.02 -0.70
C VAL A 140 2.94 -1.37 -0.15
N TYR A 141 3.20 -0.17 -0.61
CA TYR A 141 4.33 0.67 -0.21
C TYR A 141 3.78 1.98 0.38
N MET A 142 4.60 2.65 1.15
CA MET A 142 4.28 3.97 1.70
C MET A 142 5.24 5.01 1.12
N LEU A 143 4.74 6.16 0.72
CA LEU A 143 5.56 7.29 0.30
C LEU A 143 6.32 7.85 1.49
N THR A 144 7.64 7.96 1.37
CA THR A 144 8.52 8.57 2.38
C THR A 144 8.77 10.05 2.14
N GLN A 145 8.41 10.54 0.94
CA GLN A 145 8.44 11.95 0.56
C GLN A 145 7.19 12.30 -0.24
N SER A 146 6.76 13.55 -0.14
CA SER A 146 5.64 14.05 -0.94
C SER A 146 6.04 14.19 -2.41
N ILE A 147 5.10 13.91 -3.31
CA ILE A 147 5.28 14.05 -4.76
C ILE A 147 4.46 15.24 -5.23
N THR A 148 5.12 16.24 -5.80
CA THR A 148 4.44 17.35 -6.49
C THR A 148 4.24 16.99 -7.96
N LEU A 149 3.00 17.01 -8.43
CA LEU A 149 2.67 16.69 -9.82
C LEU A 149 3.18 17.78 -10.76
N ASN A 150 3.99 17.40 -11.73
CA ASN A 150 4.53 18.29 -12.75
C ASN A 150 4.60 17.61 -14.12
N VAL A 151 5.00 18.35 -15.15
CA VAL A 151 5.14 17.85 -16.53
C VAL A 151 6.41 17.02 -16.73
N GLU A 152 7.38 17.18 -15.85
CA GLU A 152 8.65 16.49 -15.91
C GLU A 152 8.60 15.13 -15.21
N THR A 153 9.69 14.41 -15.25
CA THR A 153 9.83 13.18 -14.49
C THR A 153 9.77 13.46 -12.99
N MET A 154 8.90 12.77 -12.31
CA MET A 154 8.80 12.78 -10.85
C MET A 154 9.46 11.53 -10.28
N THR A 155 9.81 11.54 -9.00
CA THR A 155 10.36 10.37 -8.31
C THR A 155 9.51 10.04 -7.11
N ALA A 156 9.05 8.78 -7.02
CA ALA A 156 8.44 8.24 -5.81
C ALA A 156 9.52 7.63 -4.92
N TYR A 157 9.66 8.14 -3.71
CA TYR A 157 10.47 7.55 -2.65
C TYR A 157 9.58 6.67 -1.79
N ILE A 158 9.88 5.38 -1.71
CA ILE A 158 9.01 4.38 -1.10
C ILE A 158 9.66 3.62 0.05
N TYR A 159 8.79 3.12 0.94
CA TYR A 159 9.14 2.15 1.96
C TYR A 159 8.05 1.06 2.02
N PRO A 160 8.42 -0.20 2.14
CA PRO A 160 9.77 -0.77 1.99
C PRO A 160 10.27 -0.69 0.55
N ALA A 161 11.48 -1.15 0.30
CA ALA A 161 12.02 -1.30 -1.05
C ALA A 161 11.13 -2.22 -1.91
N LEU A 162 11.14 -2.04 -3.23
CA LEU A 162 10.39 -2.87 -4.17
C LEU A 162 10.68 -4.35 -3.94
N ARG A 163 9.64 -5.15 -3.76
CA ARG A 163 9.76 -6.61 -3.66
C ARG A 163 9.96 -7.26 -5.03
N THR A 164 9.27 -6.73 -6.02
CA THR A 164 9.33 -7.17 -7.41
C THR A 164 9.54 -5.97 -8.30
N GLN A 165 10.04 -6.20 -9.49
CA GLN A 165 10.23 -5.19 -10.51
C GLN A 165 8.93 -4.41 -10.77
N ALA A 166 9.02 -3.09 -10.82
CA ALA A 166 7.95 -2.23 -11.34
C ALA A 166 8.18 -2.01 -12.84
N ALA A 167 7.28 -2.52 -13.67
CA ALA A 167 7.41 -2.41 -15.12
C ALA A 167 7.14 -0.98 -15.60
N GLN A 168 7.79 -0.58 -16.69
CA GLN A 168 7.45 0.66 -17.40
C GLN A 168 5.97 0.66 -17.79
N GLY A 169 5.29 1.78 -17.63
CA GLY A 169 3.87 1.94 -17.91
C GLY A 169 2.94 1.39 -16.81
N ALA A 170 3.46 0.73 -15.78
CA ALA A 170 2.64 0.30 -14.65
C ALA A 170 1.99 1.50 -13.96
N ILE A 171 0.68 1.43 -13.73
CA ILE A 171 -0.07 2.49 -13.04
C ILE A 171 0.27 2.47 -11.56
N MET A 172 0.56 3.64 -10.99
CA MET A 172 0.67 3.85 -9.56
C MET A 172 -0.71 4.14 -8.97
N TYR A 173 -1.25 3.19 -8.22
CA TYR A 173 -2.47 3.38 -7.44
C TYR A 173 -2.13 4.11 -6.14
N TYR A 174 -2.84 5.18 -5.80
CA TYR A 174 -2.57 6.02 -4.62
C TYR A 174 -3.83 6.66 -4.02
N LYS A 175 -4.96 6.37 -4.64
CA LYS A 175 -6.29 6.84 -4.22
C LYS A 175 -7.00 5.79 -3.34
N ASP A 176 -8.32 5.74 -3.42
CA ASP A 176 -9.16 4.73 -2.75
C ASP A 176 -9.11 3.34 -3.41
N ASP A 177 -8.23 3.16 -4.35
CA ASP A 177 -8.04 1.95 -5.13
C ASP A 177 -6.85 1.10 -4.68
N VAL A 178 -6.14 1.54 -3.63
CA VAL A 178 -5.00 0.80 -3.10
C VAL A 178 -5.48 -0.43 -2.33
N LYS A 179 -5.25 -1.58 -2.92
CA LYS A 179 -5.63 -2.89 -2.38
C LYS A 179 -4.40 -3.63 -1.87
N MET A 180 -4.54 -4.30 -0.74
CA MET A 180 -3.51 -5.13 -0.15
C MET A 180 -4.02 -6.57 0.00
N ASN A 181 -3.18 -7.54 -0.36
CA ASN A 181 -3.42 -8.93 -0.03
C ASN A 181 -2.95 -9.21 1.40
N VAL A 182 -3.85 -9.71 2.23
CA VAL A 182 -3.58 -10.04 3.63
C VAL A 182 -3.90 -11.50 3.92
N LYS A 183 -3.27 -12.01 4.96
CA LYS A 183 -3.61 -13.29 5.59
C LYS A 183 -3.97 -13.03 7.04
N TYR A 184 -4.73 -13.93 7.64
CA TYR A 184 -4.86 -13.95 9.09
C TYR A 184 -3.51 -14.26 9.71
N ASP A 185 -3.19 -13.55 10.78
CA ASP A 185 -2.10 -13.93 11.67
C ASP A 185 -2.66 -14.95 12.67
N THR A 186 -2.04 -16.11 12.71
CA THR A 186 -2.35 -17.17 13.66
C THR A 186 -1.27 -17.18 14.71
N ASP A 187 -1.40 -16.35 15.73
CA ASP A 187 -0.58 -16.50 16.92
C ASP A 187 -1.09 -17.66 17.80
#